data_a35a355c2f2c729fb8e3d12516fe548d
#
_entry.id   a35a355c2f2c729fb8e3d12516fe548d
#
_cell.length_a   1.000
_cell.length_b   1.000
_cell.length_c   1.000
_cell.angle_alpha   90.00
_cell.angle_beta   90.00
_cell.angle_gamma   90.00
#
_symmetry.space_group_name_H-M   'P 1'
#
loop_
_entity.id
_entity.type
_entity.pdbx_description
1 polymer ?
#
loop_
_entity_poly.entity_id
_entity_poly.type
_entity_poly.pdbx_seq_one_letter_code
_entity_poly.pdbx_strand_id
1 'polypeptide(L)'
;MSAADRLGLKPGMVVQELGWDDDTDAALREAIESAIDDGMVDGEYGNDVDAVLLWWRDEDGDLVDGLVDALTDLVGGGAIWLLTPKVGRPGSVDAADITEAAPLAGLSQTSSAAVSADWAATRLVAPKSQR
;
A
#
# COMPACT_ATOMS: atom_id res chain seq x y z
N MET A 1 -12.25 14.74 8.07
CA MET A 1 -11.29 13.65 8.16
C MET A 1 -10.52 13.54 6.86
N SER A 2 -9.21 13.54 6.93
CA SER A 2 -8.41 13.48 5.71
C SER A 2 -8.33 12.04 5.19
N ALA A 3 -7.89 11.88 3.94
CA ALA A 3 -7.68 10.56 3.37
C ALA A 3 -6.70 9.75 4.19
N ALA A 4 -5.63 10.39 4.68
CA ALA A 4 -4.61 9.70 5.47
C ALA A 4 -5.15 9.19 6.80
N ASP A 5 -6.14 9.88 7.39
CA ASP A 5 -6.78 9.40 8.62
C ASP A 5 -7.45 8.04 8.40
N ARG A 6 -8.01 7.84 7.21
CA ARG A 6 -8.66 6.56 6.87
C ARG A 6 -7.66 5.43 6.73
N LEU A 7 -6.40 5.75 6.46
CA LEU A 7 -5.33 4.77 6.34
C LEU A 7 -4.70 4.43 7.69
N GLY A 8 -5.06 5.15 8.75
CA GLY A 8 -4.53 4.90 10.08
C GLY A 8 -3.08 5.33 10.27
N LEU A 9 -2.61 6.23 9.42
CA LEU A 9 -1.22 6.69 9.48
C LEU A 9 -1.10 7.84 10.49
N LYS A 10 -0.03 7.84 11.25
CA LYS A 10 0.15 8.75 12.39
C LYS A 10 1.54 9.36 12.37
N PRO A 11 1.72 10.52 13.05
CA PRO A 11 3.05 11.13 13.16
C PRO A 11 4.08 10.15 13.74
N GLY A 12 5.25 10.17 13.18
CA GLY A 12 6.34 9.29 13.60
C GLY A 12 6.42 7.96 12.90
N MET A 13 5.39 7.58 12.15
CA MET A 13 5.45 6.34 11.38
C MET A 13 6.37 6.53 10.18
N VAL A 14 7.08 5.45 9.81
CA VAL A 14 7.87 5.41 8.59
C VAL A 14 7.05 4.68 7.53
N VAL A 15 6.75 5.36 6.44
CA VAL A 15 5.95 4.80 5.34
C VAL A 15 6.84 4.70 4.10
N GLN A 16 6.89 3.50 3.53
CA GLN A 16 7.65 3.25 2.30
C GLN A 16 6.70 3.31 1.11
N GLU A 17 7.07 4.05 0.08
CA GLU A 17 6.29 4.16 -1.14
C GLU A 17 6.95 3.35 -2.24
N LEU A 18 6.18 2.44 -2.84
CA LEU A 18 6.65 1.61 -3.96
C LEU A 18 5.70 1.79 -5.15
N GLY A 19 6.24 1.70 -6.34
CA GLY A 19 5.45 1.77 -7.56
C GLY A 19 5.00 3.16 -7.98
N TRP A 20 5.63 4.20 -7.47
CA TRP A 20 5.29 5.57 -7.87
C TRP A 20 5.48 5.76 -9.37
N ASP A 21 4.54 6.49 -9.99
CA ASP A 21 4.65 6.93 -11.38
C ASP A 21 3.80 8.19 -11.51
N ASP A 22 3.80 8.76 -12.70
CA ASP A 22 3.10 10.02 -12.97
C ASP A 22 1.59 9.93 -12.78
N ASP A 23 1.03 8.72 -12.79
CA ASP A 23 -0.41 8.53 -12.65
C ASP A 23 -0.89 8.44 -11.21
N THR A 24 0.00 8.56 -10.23
CA THR A 24 -0.36 8.48 -8.83
C THR A 24 -1.09 9.76 -8.38
N ASP A 25 -1.75 9.65 -7.22
CA ASP A 25 -2.55 10.75 -6.67
C ASP A 25 -1.68 11.66 -5.79
N ALA A 26 -1.33 12.82 -6.31
CA ALA A 26 -0.45 13.76 -5.60
C ALA A 26 -1.08 14.26 -4.30
N ALA A 27 -2.40 14.49 -4.30
CA ALA A 27 -3.09 14.98 -3.10
C ALA A 27 -3.06 13.93 -2.00
N LEU A 28 -3.23 12.66 -2.36
CA LEU A 28 -3.13 11.58 -1.37
C LEU A 28 -1.72 11.47 -0.81
N ARG A 29 -0.71 11.57 -1.66
CA ARG A 29 0.68 11.53 -1.21
C ARG A 29 0.98 12.66 -0.23
N GLU A 30 0.52 13.87 -0.52
CA GLU A 30 0.68 15.01 0.38
C GLU A 30 0.00 14.78 1.71
N ALA A 31 -1.22 14.24 1.68
CA ALA A 31 -1.97 13.97 2.91
C ALA A 31 -1.24 12.94 3.77
N ILE A 32 -0.66 11.92 3.15
CA ILE A 32 0.10 10.91 3.88
C ILE A 32 1.34 11.52 4.54
N GLU A 33 2.11 12.29 3.78
CA GLU A 33 3.32 12.89 4.33
C GLU A 33 3.01 13.90 5.42
N SER A 34 1.89 14.59 5.30
CA SER A 34 1.43 15.48 6.37
C SER A 34 1.05 14.70 7.62
N ALA A 35 0.36 13.56 7.45
CA ALA A 35 -0.09 12.75 8.58
C ALA A 35 1.06 12.14 9.37
N ILE A 36 2.11 11.70 8.68
CA ILE A 36 3.26 11.10 9.36
C ILE A 36 4.31 12.14 9.77
N ASP A 37 4.12 13.38 9.32
CA ASP A 37 5.01 14.50 9.63
C ASP A 37 6.43 14.26 9.11
N ASP A 38 6.54 13.65 7.93
CA ASP A 38 7.82 13.33 7.31
C ASP A 38 7.57 12.92 5.85
N GLY A 39 8.63 12.84 5.06
CA GLY A 39 8.54 12.30 3.72
C GLY A 39 8.46 10.77 3.74
N MET A 40 7.81 10.19 2.73
CA MET A 40 7.84 8.75 2.55
C MET A 40 9.22 8.32 2.05
N VAL A 41 9.66 7.13 2.48
CA VAL A 41 10.93 6.57 2.00
C VAL A 41 10.67 5.71 0.76
N ASP A 42 11.73 5.41 0.01
CA ASP A 42 11.59 4.60 -1.20
C ASP A 42 12.04 3.16 -0.97
N GLY A 43 12.09 2.37 -2.06
CA GLY A 43 12.42 0.97 -1.99
C GLY A 43 13.87 0.67 -1.60
N GLU A 44 14.72 1.68 -1.59
CA GLU A 44 16.14 1.49 -1.24
C GLU A 44 16.45 1.90 0.20
N TYR A 45 15.42 2.16 0.99
CA TYR A 45 15.58 2.63 2.36
C TYR A 45 16.42 1.67 3.23
N GLY A 46 16.13 0.35 3.13
CA GLY A 46 16.97 -0.66 3.76
C GLY A 46 16.80 -0.79 5.27
N ASN A 47 15.81 -0.16 5.85
CA ASN A 47 15.51 -0.27 7.29
C ASN A 47 14.02 -0.58 7.47
N ASP A 48 13.64 -0.89 8.71
CA ASP A 48 12.26 -1.25 9.01
C ASP A 48 11.31 -0.09 8.74
N VAL A 49 10.17 -0.40 8.12
CA VAL A 49 9.10 0.56 7.89
C VAL A 49 7.82 0.06 8.57
N ASP A 50 6.97 1.02 8.97
CA ASP A 50 5.74 0.70 9.69
C ASP A 50 4.59 0.37 8.74
N ALA A 51 4.63 0.91 7.53
CA ALA A 51 3.60 0.68 6.53
C ALA A 51 4.22 0.84 5.14
N VAL A 52 3.62 0.18 4.16
CA VAL A 52 4.02 0.31 2.75
C VAL A 52 2.83 0.82 1.97
N LEU A 53 3.07 1.80 1.13
CA LEU A 53 2.10 2.29 0.15
C LEU A 53 2.54 1.75 -1.20
N LEU A 54 1.78 0.80 -1.74
CA LEU A 54 2.12 0.13 -3.00
C LEU A 54 1.13 0.54 -4.09
N TRP A 55 1.61 1.27 -5.08
CA TRP A 55 0.82 1.62 -6.27
C TRP A 55 0.95 0.48 -7.27
N TRP A 56 -0.16 -0.16 -7.64
CA TRP A 56 -0.12 -1.34 -8.50
C TRP A 56 -1.16 -1.26 -9.61
N ARG A 57 -0.72 -1.54 -10.84
CA ARG A 57 -1.58 -1.61 -12.02
C ARG A 57 -1.56 -3.03 -12.55
N ASP A 58 -2.62 -3.40 -13.28
CA ASP A 58 -2.73 -4.75 -13.81
C ASP A 58 -1.52 -5.16 -14.65
N GLU A 59 -0.93 -4.20 -15.37
CA GLU A 59 0.22 -4.49 -16.23
C GLU A 59 1.56 -4.50 -15.51
N ASP A 60 1.59 -4.31 -14.20
CA ASP A 60 2.85 -4.23 -13.45
C ASP A 60 3.47 -5.59 -13.16
N GLY A 61 2.81 -6.68 -13.53
CA GLY A 61 3.34 -8.01 -13.39
C GLY A 61 2.51 -8.87 -12.46
N ASP A 62 3.18 -9.83 -11.80
CA ASP A 62 2.49 -10.75 -10.88
C ASP A 62 2.28 -10.06 -9.52
N LEU A 63 1.02 -9.95 -9.12
CA LEU A 63 0.69 -9.27 -7.87
C LEU A 63 1.29 -9.98 -6.65
N VAL A 64 1.33 -11.31 -6.64
CA VAL A 64 1.94 -12.03 -5.51
C VAL A 64 3.40 -11.63 -5.36
N ASP A 65 4.14 -11.59 -6.46
CA ASP A 65 5.54 -11.17 -6.42
C ASP A 65 5.68 -9.74 -5.93
N GLY A 66 4.80 -8.85 -6.39
CA GLY A 66 4.82 -7.46 -5.94
C GLY A 66 4.56 -7.33 -4.44
N LEU A 67 3.63 -8.12 -3.92
CA LEU A 67 3.32 -8.10 -2.49
C LEU A 67 4.48 -8.68 -1.67
N VAL A 68 5.11 -9.75 -2.15
CA VAL A 68 6.27 -10.32 -1.46
C VAL A 68 7.41 -9.30 -1.41
N ASP A 69 7.67 -8.62 -2.52
CA ASP A 69 8.69 -7.57 -2.54
C ASP A 69 8.36 -6.46 -1.56
N ALA A 70 7.09 -6.10 -1.45
CA ALA A 70 6.66 -5.03 -0.54
C ALA A 70 6.82 -5.40 0.93
N LEU A 71 6.94 -6.67 1.24
CA LEU A 71 7.16 -7.13 2.61
C LEU A 71 8.61 -6.98 3.09
N THR A 72 9.53 -6.69 2.18
CA THR A 72 10.96 -6.74 2.47
C THR A 72 11.36 -5.95 3.71
N ASP A 73 10.90 -4.71 3.83
CA ASP A 73 11.26 -3.86 4.96
C ASP A 73 10.12 -3.68 5.97
N LEU A 74 8.98 -4.31 5.75
CA LEU A 74 7.80 -4.10 6.59
C LEU A 74 7.94 -4.85 7.92
N VAL A 75 7.68 -4.14 9.02
CA VAL A 75 7.71 -4.76 10.35
C VAL A 75 6.58 -5.77 10.50
N GLY A 76 6.76 -6.76 11.36
CA GLY A 76 5.69 -7.71 11.67
C GLY A 76 4.48 -6.96 12.22
N GLY A 77 3.30 -7.32 11.74
CA GLY A 77 2.07 -6.64 12.11
C GLY A 77 1.82 -5.35 11.36
N GLY A 78 2.76 -4.92 10.52
CA GLY A 78 2.58 -3.73 9.70
C GLY A 78 1.62 -3.99 8.55
N ALA A 79 1.24 -2.92 7.86
CA ALA A 79 0.25 -3.00 6.79
C ALA A 79 0.81 -2.52 5.46
N ILE A 80 0.38 -3.19 4.39
CA ILE A 80 0.55 -2.70 3.02
C ILE A 80 -0.78 -2.10 2.61
N TRP A 81 -0.76 -0.84 2.21
CA TRP A 81 -1.91 -0.23 1.54
C TRP A 81 -1.71 -0.40 0.05
N LEU A 82 -2.46 -1.33 -0.52
CA LEU A 82 -2.40 -1.63 -1.95
C LEU A 82 -3.33 -0.67 -2.67
N LEU A 83 -2.76 0.15 -3.54
CA LEU A 83 -3.53 1.12 -4.33
C LEU A 83 -3.59 0.65 -5.76
N THR A 84 -4.81 0.42 -6.25
CA THR A 84 -5.05 -0.03 -7.61
C THR A 84 -6.02 0.92 -8.30
N PRO A 85 -5.87 1.14 -9.62
CA PRO A 85 -6.84 1.99 -10.32
C PRO A 85 -8.24 1.43 -10.18
N LYS A 86 -9.23 2.32 -10.00
CA LYS A 86 -10.61 1.91 -9.80
C LYS A 86 -11.16 1.22 -11.05
N VAL A 87 -12.20 0.42 -10.85
CA VAL A 87 -12.89 -0.28 -11.94
C VAL A 87 -13.30 0.74 -13.01
N GLY A 88 -13.05 0.38 -14.26
CA GLY A 88 -13.35 1.24 -15.39
C GLY A 88 -12.19 2.11 -15.82
N ARG A 89 -11.12 2.17 -15.04
CA ARG A 89 -9.93 2.91 -15.43
C ARG A 89 -8.86 1.96 -15.96
N PRO A 90 -7.99 2.45 -16.86
CA PRO A 90 -6.89 1.60 -17.34
C PRO A 90 -6.04 1.10 -16.19
N GLY A 91 -5.68 -0.17 -16.23
CA GLY A 91 -4.83 -0.77 -15.21
C GLY A 91 -5.56 -1.26 -13.98
N SER A 92 -6.90 -1.20 -13.95
CA SER A 92 -7.66 -1.68 -12.81
C SER A 92 -7.40 -3.17 -12.55
N VAL A 93 -7.45 -3.56 -11.27
CA VAL A 93 -7.19 -4.92 -10.84
C VAL A 93 -8.47 -5.47 -10.21
N ASP A 94 -8.88 -6.68 -10.62
CA ASP A 94 -10.08 -7.29 -10.06
C ASP A 94 -9.91 -7.52 -8.56
N ALA A 95 -10.98 -7.24 -7.80
CA ALA A 95 -10.97 -7.49 -6.36
C ALA A 95 -10.68 -8.97 -6.06
N ALA A 96 -11.17 -9.88 -6.89
CA ALA A 96 -10.92 -11.31 -6.72
C ALA A 96 -9.42 -11.65 -6.81
N ASP A 97 -8.69 -10.97 -7.69
CA ASP A 97 -7.25 -11.20 -7.82
C ASP A 97 -6.51 -10.77 -6.55
N ILE A 98 -6.94 -9.67 -5.93
CA ILE A 98 -6.34 -9.22 -4.68
C ILE A 98 -6.63 -10.22 -3.57
N THR A 99 -7.87 -10.67 -3.47
CA THR A 99 -8.28 -11.63 -2.44
C THR A 99 -7.52 -12.95 -2.56
N GLU A 100 -7.21 -13.36 -3.80
CA GLU A 100 -6.43 -14.55 -4.05
C GLU A 100 -4.95 -14.36 -3.73
N ALA A 101 -4.40 -13.21 -4.11
CA ALA A 101 -2.96 -12.97 -3.99
C ALA A 101 -2.52 -12.76 -2.56
N ALA A 102 -3.34 -12.12 -1.73
CA ALA A 102 -2.94 -11.74 -0.38
C ALA A 102 -2.47 -12.93 0.46
N PRO A 103 -3.27 -14.02 0.60
CA PRO A 103 -2.80 -15.15 1.41
C PRO A 103 -1.60 -15.87 0.79
N LEU A 104 -1.46 -15.85 -0.55
CA LEU A 104 -0.31 -16.46 -1.19
C LEU A 104 0.98 -15.72 -0.86
N ALA A 105 0.88 -14.43 -0.58
CA ALA A 105 2.02 -13.63 -0.13
C ALA A 105 2.18 -13.64 1.38
N GLY A 106 1.32 -14.35 2.10
CA GLY A 106 1.37 -14.41 3.55
C GLY A 106 0.69 -13.26 4.25
N LEU A 107 -0.21 -12.56 3.56
CA LEU A 107 -0.90 -11.38 4.09
C LEU A 107 -2.36 -11.69 4.40
N SER A 108 -2.93 -10.92 5.32
CA SER A 108 -4.36 -10.97 5.63
C SER A 108 -5.03 -9.71 5.13
N GLN A 109 -6.04 -9.87 4.28
CA GLN A 109 -6.82 -8.74 3.79
C GLN A 109 -7.82 -8.34 4.87
N THR A 110 -7.83 -7.07 5.26
CA THR A 110 -8.68 -6.62 6.37
C THR A 110 -9.79 -5.67 5.94
N SER A 111 -9.46 -4.63 5.18
CA SER A 111 -10.46 -3.60 4.88
C SER A 111 -10.08 -2.87 3.61
N SER A 112 -10.97 -1.99 3.17
CA SER A 112 -10.68 -1.09 2.07
C SER A 112 -11.03 0.33 2.51
N ALA A 113 -10.52 1.32 1.78
CA ALA A 113 -10.76 2.71 2.13
C ALA A 113 -10.95 3.53 0.86
N ALA A 114 -11.83 4.52 0.94
CA ALA A 114 -12.06 5.47 -0.14
C ALA A 114 -11.20 6.70 0.12
N VAL A 115 -10.04 6.75 -0.50
CA VAL A 115 -9.04 7.79 -0.22
C VAL A 115 -8.67 8.60 -1.45
N SER A 116 -9.16 8.21 -2.62
CA SER A 116 -8.80 8.85 -3.87
C SER A 116 -9.95 8.73 -4.84
N ALA A 117 -10.06 9.70 -5.76
CA ALA A 117 -11.08 9.63 -6.81
C ALA A 117 -10.80 8.52 -7.82
N ASP A 118 -9.52 8.21 -8.04
CA ASP A 118 -9.11 7.31 -9.13
C ASP A 118 -8.51 6.00 -8.67
N TRP A 119 -8.16 5.87 -7.39
CA TRP A 119 -7.45 4.71 -6.85
C TRP A 119 -8.24 4.09 -5.71
N ALA A 120 -8.34 2.77 -5.74
CA ALA A 120 -8.93 2.00 -4.66
C ALA A 120 -7.82 1.55 -3.70
N ALA A 121 -8.08 1.59 -2.41
CA ALA A 121 -7.10 1.21 -1.40
C ALA A 121 -7.57 -0.03 -0.66
N THR A 122 -6.70 -1.04 -0.57
CA THR A 122 -6.98 -2.28 0.14
C THR A 122 -5.89 -2.49 1.20
N ARG A 123 -6.30 -2.76 2.43
CA ARG A 123 -5.37 -2.95 3.54
C ARG A 123 -5.02 -4.42 3.69
N LEU A 124 -3.72 -4.71 3.62
CA LEU A 124 -3.19 -6.07 3.75
C LEU A 124 -2.20 -6.07 4.92
N VAL A 125 -2.39 -6.98 5.87
CA VAL A 125 -1.61 -6.97 7.12
C VAL A 125 -0.64 -8.13 7.15
N ALA A 126 0.61 -7.83 7.50
CA ALA A 126 1.65 -8.84 7.64
C ALA A 126 1.51 -9.55 8.98
N PRO A 127 1.90 -10.83 9.08
CA PRO A 127 1.86 -11.52 10.36
C PRO A 127 2.78 -10.84 11.38
N LYS A 128 2.39 -10.90 12.63
CA LYS A 128 3.16 -10.23 13.70
C LYS A 128 4.48 -10.90 13.98
N SER A 129 4.56 -12.20 13.77
CA SER A 129 5.76 -12.97 14.08
C SER A 129 6.04 -13.95 12.98
N GLN A 130 7.30 -14.14 12.70
CA GLN A 130 7.75 -15.05 11.65
C GLN A 130 8.24 -16.37 12.19
N ARG A 131 8.23 -16.53 13.47
CA ARG A 131 8.82 -17.74 13.95
C ARG A 131 8.07 -18.42 14.87
#